data_6733d9f7bf1de7c6f0846463457b1856
#
_entry.id   6733d9f7bf1de7c6f0846463457b1856
#
_cell.length_a   1.000
_cell.length_b   1.000
_cell.length_c   1.000
_cell.angle_alpha   90.00
_cell.angle_beta   90.00
_cell.angle_gamma   90.00
#
_symmetry.space_group_name_H-M   'P 1'
#
loop_
_entity.id
_entity.type
_entity.pdbx_description
1 polymer ?
#
loop_
_entity_poly.entity_id
_entity_poly.type
_entity_poly.pdbx_seq_one_letter_code
_entity_poly.pdbx_strand_id
1 'polypeptide(L)'
;MDIKVTKGLASVGNEELRDWTEKGWNQAMREGNYDRSREHLNFEIRQGGIVAPIDKSRPLTRRMAENLSSRGIKDPNEGLAEPRFRTVVNFIFGGSTERMRELAFGNQEVDFESKGGNEHIRRMPEIEQWAQDIYRFWQINMERKTSSPSSSTAMRRIRTSTVRFCR
;
A
#
# COMPACT_ATOMS: atom_id res chain seq x y z
N MET A 1 7.38 2.09 -12.53
CA MET A 1 6.45 1.15 -11.86
C MET A 1 7.23 -0.10 -11.53
N ASP A 2 7.31 -0.45 -10.26
CA ASP A 2 7.94 -1.69 -9.81
C ASP A 2 6.88 -2.72 -9.42
N ILE A 3 7.12 -3.98 -9.80
CA ILE A 3 6.22 -5.09 -9.49
C ILE A 3 6.94 -6.04 -8.56
N LYS A 4 6.46 -6.18 -7.33
CA LYS A 4 6.95 -7.17 -6.37
C LYS A 4 5.91 -8.25 -6.16
N VAL A 5 6.31 -9.48 -6.30
CA VAL A 5 5.45 -10.65 -6.08
C VAL A 5 5.91 -11.38 -4.84
N THR A 6 5.01 -11.60 -3.90
CA THR A 6 5.30 -12.29 -2.64
C THR A 6 4.49 -13.57 -2.49
N LYS A 7 5.06 -14.55 -1.80
CA LYS A 7 4.35 -15.78 -1.42
C LYS A 7 3.53 -15.60 -0.14
N GLY A 8 3.90 -14.66 0.71
CA GLY A 8 3.23 -14.40 1.98
C GLY A 8 2.98 -12.92 2.22
N LEU A 9 1.94 -12.61 2.97
CA LEU A 9 1.47 -11.24 3.23
C LEU A 9 1.89 -10.69 4.59
N ALA A 10 2.31 -11.52 5.55
CA ALA A 10 2.49 -11.07 6.91
C ALA A 10 3.58 -9.99 7.04
N SER A 11 4.78 -10.24 6.53
CA SER A 11 5.88 -9.26 6.60
C SER A 11 5.62 -8.02 5.77
N VAL A 12 5.09 -8.21 4.55
CA VAL A 12 4.69 -7.11 3.68
C VAL A 12 3.55 -6.32 4.31
N GLY A 13 2.58 -7.01 4.92
CA GLY A 13 1.45 -6.38 5.60
C GLY A 13 1.88 -5.48 6.74
N ASN A 14 2.79 -5.94 7.59
CA ASN A 14 3.30 -5.13 8.70
C ASN A 14 4.02 -3.88 8.20
N GLU A 15 4.80 -4.00 7.13
CA GLU A 15 5.45 -2.86 6.48
C GLU A 15 4.42 -1.90 5.87
N GLU A 16 3.41 -2.42 5.14
CA GLU A 16 2.38 -1.60 4.49
C GLU A 16 1.55 -0.82 5.52
N LEU A 17 1.18 -1.47 6.60
CA LEU A 17 0.34 -0.87 7.64
C LEU A 17 1.15 -0.10 8.70
N ARG A 18 2.49 -0.15 8.66
CA ARG A 18 3.35 0.37 9.74
C ARG A 18 3.00 -0.26 11.09
N ASP A 19 2.58 -1.52 11.07
CA ASP A 19 2.18 -2.27 12.25
C ASP A 19 3.40 -2.99 12.84
N TRP A 20 4.30 -2.21 13.39
CA TRP A 20 5.54 -2.67 14.01
C TRP A 20 5.52 -2.48 15.52
N THR A 21 6.18 -3.40 16.22
CA THR A 21 6.54 -3.21 17.62
C THR A 21 7.54 -2.07 17.79
N GLU A 22 7.74 -1.57 18.99
CA GLU A 22 8.76 -0.54 19.28
C GLU A 22 10.16 -0.99 18.81
N LYS A 23 10.51 -2.27 18.99
CA LYS A 23 11.76 -2.83 18.48
C LYS A 23 11.83 -2.79 16.96
N GLY A 24 10.73 -3.08 16.27
CA GLY A 24 10.62 -3.01 14.81
C GLY A 24 10.78 -1.59 14.29
N TRP A 25 10.13 -0.61 14.93
CA TRP A 25 10.29 0.80 14.62
C TRP A 25 11.73 1.26 14.78
N ASN A 26 12.36 0.96 15.93
CA ASN A 26 13.74 1.33 16.19
C ASN A 26 14.71 0.72 15.17
N GLN A 27 14.44 -0.48 14.71
CA GLN A 27 15.23 -1.13 13.65
C GLN A 27 15.02 -0.43 12.31
N ALA A 28 13.78 -0.20 11.88
CA ALA A 28 13.44 0.45 10.62
C ALA A 28 14.03 1.86 10.54
N MET A 29 13.98 2.61 11.62
CA MET A 29 14.59 3.95 11.72
C MET A 29 16.11 3.91 11.62
N ARG A 30 16.78 2.91 12.22
CA ARG A 30 18.24 2.76 12.12
C ARG A 30 18.69 2.36 10.72
N GLU A 31 18.00 1.43 10.10
CA GLU A 31 18.32 0.90 8.77
C GLU A 31 18.01 1.88 7.63
N GLY A 32 17.39 2.99 7.95
CA GLY A 32 17.65 4.19 7.18
C GLY A 32 16.51 4.84 6.45
N ASN A 33 15.31 4.30 6.36
CA ASN A 33 14.34 4.85 5.42
C ASN A 33 13.00 5.23 6.03
N TYR A 34 12.87 5.14 7.36
CA TYR A 34 11.60 5.41 8.02
C TYR A 34 11.75 6.52 9.06
N ASP A 35 10.84 7.46 9.00
CA ASP A 35 10.69 8.51 9.98
C ASP A 35 9.32 8.36 10.66
N ARG A 36 9.32 8.03 11.94
CA ARG A 36 8.11 7.80 12.71
C ARG A 36 7.29 9.07 12.89
N SER A 37 7.94 10.24 12.94
CA SER A 37 7.25 11.52 13.07
C SER A 37 6.34 11.84 11.88
N ARG A 38 6.55 11.18 10.73
CA ARG A 38 5.72 11.28 9.52
C ARG A 38 4.73 10.13 9.34
N GLU A 39 4.61 9.22 10.30
CA GLU A 39 3.68 8.09 10.19
C GLU A 39 2.23 8.53 9.96
N HIS A 40 1.80 9.60 10.61
CA HIS A 40 0.46 10.17 10.52
C HIS A 40 0.09 10.67 9.11
N LEU A 41 1.08 10.86 8.23
CA LEU A 41 0.85 11.28 6.84
C LEU A 41 0.45 10.13 5.94
N ASN A 42 0.69 8.88 6.33
CA ASN A 42 0.33 7.73 5.55
C ASN A 42 -1.20 7.54 5.52
N PHE A 43 -1.70 7.07 4.40
CA PHE A 43 -3.12 6.84 4.18
C PHE A 43 -3.36 5.66 3.23
N GLU A 44 -4.57 5.21 3.18
CA GLU A 44 -5.02 4.18 2.24
C GLU A 44 -6.15 4.72 1.36
N ILE A 45 -6.21 4.20 0.13
CA ILE A 45 -7.37 4.40 -0.75
C ILE A 45 -8.24 3.16 -0.64
N ARG A 46 -9.43 3.33 -0.09
CA ARG A 46 -10.43 2.27 0.05
C ARG A 46 -11.25 2.11 -1.22
N GLN A 47 -12.07 1.07 -1.26
CA GLN A 47 -13.02 0.83 -2.34
C GLN A 47 -13.87 2.08 -2.59
N GLY A 48 -14.04 2.43 -3.87
CA GLY A 48 -14.71 3.66 -4.27
C GLY A 48 -13.79 4.89 -4.37
N GLY A 49 -12.48 4.73 -4.12
CA GLY A 49 -11.53 5.85 -4.18
C GLY A 49 -11.52 6.73 -2.93
N ILE A 50 -12.01 6.20 -1.81
CA ILE A 50 -12.11 6.93 -0.54
C ILE A 50 -10.75 7.00 0.13
N VAL A 51 -10.26 8.22 0.40
CA VAL A 51 -9.07 8.46 1.23
C VAL A 51 -9.42 8.18 2.69
N ALA A 52 -8.63 7.37 3.36
CA ALA A 52 -8.82 7.04 4.76
C ALA A 52 -7.49 6.85 5.50
N PRO A 53 -7.44 7.05 6.81
CA PRO A 53 -6.30 6.63 7.61
C PRO A 53 -6.03 5.13 7.47
N ILE A 54 -4.77 4.72 7.62
CA ILE A 54 -4.41 3.31 7.60
C ILE A 54 -5.13 2.56 8.73
N ASP A 55 -5.87 1.53 8.36
CA ASP A 55 -6.58 0.68 9.32
C ASP A 55 -5.70 -0.51 9.73
N LYS A 56 -5.01 -0.37 10.85
CA LYS A 56 -4.15 -1.42 11.43
C LYS A 56 -4.94 -2.56 12.05
N SER A 57 -6.22 -2.35 12.37
CA SER A 57 -7.08 -3.40 12.96
C SER A 57 -7.43 -4.52 11.98
N ARG A 58 -7.21 -4.29 10.68
CA ARG A 58 -7.47 -5.24 9.60
C ARG A 58 -6.18 -5.58 8.83
N PRO A 59 -5.37 -6.53 9.29
CA PRO A 59 -4.16 -6.97 8.61
C PRO A 59 -4.42 -7.37 7.16
N LEU A 60 -3.43 -7.20 6.27
CA LEU A 60 -3.58 -7.53 4.84
C LEU A 60 -3.93 -9.01 4.61
N THR A 61 -3.48 -9.90 5.47
CA THR A 61 -3.86 -11.33 5.44
C THR A 61 -5.36 -11.51 5.61
N ARG A 62 -5.96 -10.80 6.58
CA ARG A 62 -7.40 -10.82 6.79
C ARG A 62 -8.16 -10.20 5.63
N ARG A 63 -7.71 -9.04 5.12
CA ARG A 63 -8.32 -8.37 3.96
C ARG A 63 -8.28 -9.27 2.71
N MET A 64 -7.20 -10.02 2.52
CA MET A 64 -7.10 -11.01 1.44
C MET A 64 -8.10 -12.16 1.62
N ALA A 65 -8.16 -12.75 2.81
CA ALA A 65 -9.09 -13.84 3.10
C ALA A 65 -10.56 -13.42 2.88
N GLU A 66 -10.95 -12.24 3.40
CA GLU A 66 -12.28 -11.67 3.20
C GLU A 66 -12.59 -11.44 1.71
N ASN A 67 -11.60 -10.95 0.94
CA ASN A 67 -11.74 -10.72 -0.49
C ASN A 67 -11.90 -12.01 -1.29
N LEU A 68 -11.15 -13.05 -0.97
CA LEU A 68 -11.27 -14.37 -1.61
C LEU A 68 -12.62 -15.00 -1.27
N SER A 69 -12.99 -14.99 0.02
CA SER A 69 -14.26 -15.54 0.52
C SER A 69 -15.47 -14.87 -0.14
N SER A 70 -15.49 -13.54 -0.24
CA SER A 70 -16.59 -12.79 -0.87
C SER A 70 -16.80 -13.12 -2.36
N ARG A 71 -15.84 -13.80 -2.97
CA ARG A 71 -15.89 -14.24 -4.36
C ARG A 71 -16.04 -15.75 -4.51
N GLY A 72 -16.15 -16.50 -3.43
CA GLY A 72 -16.16 -17.94 -3.44
C GLY A 72 -14.84 -18.55 -3.95
N ILE A 73 -13.71 -17.84 -3.79
CA ILE A 73 -12.39 -18.33 -4.22
C ILE A 73 -11.66 -18.87 -2.99
N LYS A 74 -11.22 -20.11 -3.08
CA LYS A 74 -10.38 -20.74 -2.07
C LYS A 74 -8.96 -20.20 -2.14
N ASP A 75 -8.34 -19.91 -1.00
CA ASP A 75 -6.91 -19.55 -0.96
C ASP A 75 -6.08 -20.77 -1.41
N PRO A 76 -5.29 -20.66 -2.49
CA PRO A 76 -4.48 -21.78 -2.96
C PRO A 76 -3.37 -22.19 -2.01
N ASN A 77 -3.05 -21.37 -1.01
CA ASN A 77 -2.06 -21.66 0.04
C ASN A 77 -2.71 -22.19 1.33
N GLU A 78 -4.03 -22.31 1.39
CA GLU A 78 -4.73 -22.79 2.58
C GLU A 78 -4.31 -24.22 2.94
N GLY A 79 -3.94 -24.42 4.21
CA GLY A 79 -3.49 -25.72 4.71
C GLY A 79 -2.06 -26.11 4.35
N LEU A 80 -1.32 -25.28 3.63
CA LEU A 80 0.08 -25.52 3.34
C LEU A 80 0.96 -25.01 4.51
N ALA A 81 1.94 -25.81 4.92
CA ALA A 81 2.92 -25.40 5.94
C ALA A 81 3.72 -24.17 5.48
N GLU A 82 4.02 -24.09 4.19
CA GLU A 82 4.63 -22.93 3.57
C GLU A 82 3.88 -22.51 2.30
N PRO A 83 3.69 -21.21 2.05
CA PRO A 83 3.06 -20.71 0.84
C PRO A 83 3.85 -21.11 -0.40
N ARG A 84 3.20 -21.82 -1.34
CA ARG A 84 3.80 -22.20 -2.63
C ARG A 84 3.38 -21.27 -3.77
N PHE A 85 2.18 -20.74 -3.68
CA PHE A 85 1.60 -19.91 -4.72
C PHE A 85 1.78 -18.43 -4.40
N ARG A 86 2.07 -17.66 -5.43
CA ARG A 86 2.16 -16.20 -5.34
C ARG A 86 0.75 -15.63 -5.47
N THR A 87 0.16 -15.23 -4.36
CA THR A 87 -1.23 -14.77 -4.29
C THR A 87 -1.35 -13.25 -4.33
N VAL A 88 -0.24 -12.53 -4.18
CA VAL A 88 -0.21 -11.07 -4.11
C VAL A 88 0.81 -10.49 -5.06
N VAL A 89 0.40 -9.43 -5.73
CA VAL A 89 1.26 -8.59 -6.57
C VAL A 89 1.20 -7.17 -6.02
N ASN A 90 2.35 -6.64 -5.62
CA ASN A 90 2.49 -5.25 -5.21
C ASN A 90 2.93 -4.40 -6.39
N PHE A 91 2.23 -3.31 -6.62
CA PHE A 91 2.62 -2.29 -7.58
C PHE A 91 3.08 -1.05 -6.84
N ILE A 92 4.23 -0.53 -7.23
CA ILE A 92 4.77 0.71 -6.69
C ILE A 92 4.62 1.78 -7.76
N PHE A 93 3.91 2.84 -7.43
CA PHE A 93 3.77 4.02 -8.28
C PHE A 93 4.53 5.18 -7.64
N GLY A 94 5.20 5.97 -8.48
CA GLY A 94 5.96 7.13 -8.03
C GLY A 94 6.34 8.03 -9.18
N GLY A 95 6.98 9.14 -8.86
CA GLY A 95 7.58 10.09 -9.79
C GLY A 95 8.99 10.43 -9.36
N SER A 96 9.52 11.57 -9.83
CA SER A 96 10.78 12.10 -9.30
C SER A 96 10.61 12.45 -7.81
N THR A 97 11.71 12.39 -7.07
CA THR A 97 11.70 12.71 -5.64
C THR A 97 11.14 14.11 -5.38
N GLU A 98 11.54 15.08 -6.18
CA GLU A 98 11.11 16.48 -6.09
C GLU A 98 9.60 16.59 -6.29
N ARG A 99 9.08 15.95 -7.35
CA ARG A 99 7.64 16.00 -7.65
C ARG A 99 6.81 15.32 -6.57
N MET A 100 7.26 14.19 -6.06
CA MET A 100 6.55 13.49 -4.98
C MET A 100 6.57 14.28 -3.68
N ARG A 101 7.67 14.97 -3.37
CA ARG A 101 7.76 15.86 -2.20
C ARG A 101 6.84 17.07 -2.34
N GLU A 102 6.83 17.70 -3.51
CA GLU A 102 5.92 18.82 -3.81
C GLU A 102 4.45 18.41 -3.61
N LEU A 103 4.03 17.27 -4.18
CA LEU A 103 2.67 16.76 -4.03
C LEU A 103 2.32 16.42 -2.59
N ALA A 104 3.27 15.89 -1.83
CA ALA A 104 3.04 15.41 -0.48
C ALA A 104 3.06 16.52 0.57
N PHE A 105 3.94 17.50 0.41
CA PHE A 105 4.27 18.47 1.44
C PHE A 105 4.10 19.93 0.98
N GLY A 106 3.99 20.21 -0.33
CA GLY A 106 3.94 21.56 -0.86
C GLY A 106 5.20 22.34 -0.49
N ASN A 107 5.01 23.53 0.07
CA ASN A 107 6.10 24.40 0.52
C ASN A 107 6.44 24.26 2.02
N GLN A 108 5.98 23.19 2.69
CA GLN A 108 6.32 22.95 4.08
C GLN A 108 7.80 22.57 4.23
N GLU A 109 8.46 23.10 5.24
CA GLU A 109 9.83 22.72 5.58
C GLU A 109 9.82 21.35 6.28
N VAL A 110 10.29 20.33 5.55
CA VAL A 110 10.40 18.97 6.03
C VAL A 110 11.85 18.61 6.21
N ASP A 111 12.23 18.23 7.42
CA ASP A 111 13.56 17.68 7.67
C ASP A 111 13.60 16.20 7.24
N PHE A 112 14.28 15.93 6.12
CA PHE A 112 14.47 14.59 5.59
C PHE A 112 15.69 13.87 6.16
N GLU A 113 16.58 14.60 6.82
CA GLU A 113 17.82 14.03 7.38
C GLU A 113 17.58 13.51 8.80
N SER A 114 16.81 14.25 9.59
CA SER A 114 16.43 13.78 10.91
C SER A 114 15.26 12.77 10.80
N LYS A 115 15.22 11.81 11.71
CA LYS A 115 14.17 10.79 11.79
C LYS A 115 13.13 11.12 12.84
N GLY A 116 12.90 12.40 13.07
CA GLY A 116 11.96 12.97 14.02
C GLY A 116 11.78 14.46 13.78
N GLY A 117 10.85 15.09 14.52
CA GLY A 117 10.61 16.52 14.44
C GLY A 117 9.66 16.97 13.33
N ASN A 118 9.10 16.04 12.57
CA ASN A 118 8.17 16.33 11.47
C ASN A 118 6.69 16.12 11.85
N GLU A 119 6.34 16.07 13.13
CA GLU A 119 4.97 15.87 13.62
C GLU A 119 4.01 17.00 13.23
N HIS A 120 4.56 18.19 12.96
CA HIS A 120 3.81 19.38 12.56
C HIS A 120 3.44 19.39 11.07
N ILE A 121 4.08 18.54 10.24
CA ILE A 121 3.85 18.48 8.81
C ILE A 121 2.45 17.94 8.53
N ARG A 122 1.79 18.51 7.52
CA ARG A 122 0.48 18.10 7.07
C ARG A 122 0.56 17.54 5.64
N ARG A 123 -0.18 16.48 5.39
CA ARG A 123 -0.34 15.93 4.05
C ARG A 123 -1.13 16.90 3.20
N MET A 124 -0.63 17.15 1.98
CA MET A 124 -1.30 18.01 1.00
C MET A 124 -2.42 17.25 0.27
N PRO A 125 -3.51 17.93 -0.12
CA PRO A 125 -4.59 17.33 -0.92
C PRO A 125 -4.13 16.80 -2.28
N GLU A 126 -3.08 17.37 -2.84
CA GLU A 126 -2.54 17.01 -4.15
C GLU A 126 -2.04 15.56 -4.19
N ILE A 127 -1.41 15.07 -3.12
CA ILE A 127 -0.98 13.68 -3.07
C ILE A 127 -2.16 12.72 -2.90
N GLU A 128 -3.22 13.14 -2.21
CA GLU A 128 -4.45 12.35 -2.10
C GLU A 128 -5.13 12.24 -3.46
N GLN A 129 -5.23 13.35 -4.19
CA GLN A 129 -5.78 13.37 -5.54
C GLN A 129 -4.97 12.48 -6.49
N TRP A 130 -3.64 12.60 -6.47
CA TRP A 130 -2.75 11.76 -7.26
C TRP A 130 -2.97 10.26 -6.97
N ALA A 131 -3.10 9.89 -5.70
CA ALA A 131 -3.35 8.51 -5.32
C ALA A 131 -4.74 8.02 -5.78
N GLN A 132 -5.76 8.88 -5.70
CA GLN A 132 -7.10 8.57 -6.23
C GLN A 132 -7.09 8.40 -7.75
N ASP A 133 -6.30 9.19 -8.48
CA ASP A 133 -6.19 9.07 -9.93
C ASP A 133 -5.50 7.76 -10.34
N ILE A 134 -4.45 7.34 -9.60
CA ILE A 134 -3.85 6.03 -9.79
C ILE A 134 -4.87 4.92 -9.51
N TYR A 135 -5.64 5.03 -8.45
CA TYR A 135 -6.68 4.07 -8.12
C TYR A 135 -7.72 3.96 -9.26
N ARG A 136 -8.21 5.08 -9.80
CA ARG A 136 -9.15 5.12 -10.93
C ARG A 136 -8.55 4.51 -12.19
N PHE A 137 -7.32 4.93 -12.54
CA PHE A 137 -6.58 4.36 -13.69
C PHE A 137 -6.49 2.84 -13.58
N TRP A 138 -6.16 2.34 -12.40
CA TRP A 138 -6.03 0.92 -12.14
C TRP A 138 -7.36 0.17 -12.26
N GLN A 139 -8.43 0.74 -11.73
CA GLN A 139 -9.78 0.17 -11.87
C GLN A 139 -10.19 0.03 -13.33
N ILE A 140 -10.10 1.10 -14.11
CA ILE A 140 -10.49 1.11 -15.53
C ILE A 140 -9.71 0.07 -16.33
N ASN A 141 -8.40 -0.02 -16.13
CA ASN A 141 -7.57 -0.94 -16.90
C ASN A 141 -7.78 -2.42 -16.50
N MET A 142 -8.12 -2.68 -15.25
CA MET A 142 -8.44 -4.04 -14.81
C MET A 142 -9.82 -4.49 -15.27
N GLU A 143 -10.80 -3.58 -15.34
CA GLU A 143 -12.13 -3.89 -15.87
C GLU A 143 -12.11 -4.22 -17.36
N ARG A 144 -11.36 -3.48 -18.16
CA ARG A 144 -11.20 -3.75 -19.60
C ARG A 144 -10.63 -5.15 -19.87
N LYS A 145 -9.67 -5.60 -19.05
CA LYS A 145 -9.07 -6.95 -19.23
C LYS A 145 -10.01 -8.09 -18.85
N THR A 146 -10.99 -7.86 -17.99
CA THR A 146 -11.94 -8.89 -17.57
C THR A 146 -13.18 -8.99 -18.47
N SER A 147 -13.43 -8.01 -19.30
CA SER A 147 -14.54 -7.99 -20.27
C SER A 147 -14.19 -8.63 -21.63
N SER A 148 -12.95 -9.05 -21.84
CA SER A 148 -12.55 -9.77 -23.05
C SER A 148 -12.90 -11.27 -22.96
N PRO A 149 -13.65 -11.84 -23.91
CA PRO A 149 -14.18 -13.21 -23.81
C PRO A 149 -13.12 -14.33 -23.88
N SER A 150 -11.85 -14.02 -24.13
CA SER A 150 -10.79 -15.01 -24.32
C SER A 150 -9.89 -15.27 -23.12
N SER A 151 -10.08 -14.61 -21.98
CA SER A 151 -9.24 -14.82 -20.79
C SER A 151 -10.02 -15.42 -19.63
N SER A 152 -10.23 -16.73 -19.67
CA SER A 152 -10.81 -17.50 -18.56
C SER A 152 -9.83 -17.71 -17.38
N THR A 153 -8.71 -17.02 -17.35
CA THR A 153 -7.76 -17.08 -16.24
C THR A 153 -8.03 -15.90 -15.32
N ALA A 154 -8.74 -16.20 -14.24
CA ALA A 154 -9.25 -15.24 -13.28
C ALA A 154 -8.13 -14.57 -12.45
N MET A 155 -7.50 -13.54 -12.98
CA MET A 155 -6.80 -12.55 -12.18
C MET A 155 -7.83 -11.60 -11.57
N ARG A 156 -8.54 -12.05 -10.53
CA ARG A 156 -9.57 -11.25 -9.84
C ARG A 156 -8.97 -10.52 -8.65
N ARG A 157 -8.85 -9.26 -8.79
CA ARG A 157 -8.65 -8.08 -7.93
C ARG A 157 -8.45 -8.31 -6.43
N ILE A 158 -7.28 -7.92 -5.94
CA ILE A 158 -7.14 -7.37 -4.58
C ILE A 158 -7.23 -5.85 -4.70
N ARG A 159 -8.25 -5.26 -4.06
CA ARG A 159 -8.50 -3.82 -4.09
C ARG A 159 -8.00 -3.18 -2.80
N THR A 160 -6.70 -3.06 -2.65
CA THR A 160 -6.13 -2.23 -1.59
C THR A 160 -4.89 -1.55 -2.14
N SER A 161 -4.94 -0.24 -2.28
CA SER A 161 -3.75 0.56 -2.58
C SER A 161 -3.40 1.38 -1.35
N THR A 162 -2.21 1.14 -0.83
CA THR A 162 -1.64 1.95 0.25
C THR A 162 -0.63 2.90 -0.36
N VAL A 163 -0.82 4.20 -0.13
CA VAL A 163 0.13 5.22 -0.55
C VAL A 163 1.13 5.44 0.57
N ARG A 164 2.41 5.34 0.25
CA ARG A 164 3.51 5.46 1.21
C ARG A 164 4.30 6.72 0.97
N PHE A 165 4.62 7.39 2.05
CA PHE A 165 5.63 8.43 2.10
C PHE A 165 6.89 7.87 2.75
N CYS A 166 7.78 7.31 1.95
CA CYS A 166 9.12 6.89 2.35
C CYS A 166 10.13 7.30 1.28
N ARG A 167 11.08 8.05 1.70
CA ARG A 167 12.35 8.56 1.20
C ARG A 167 12.38 10.04 1.03
#